data_83ad344dfa9d4e12b7aded632da09a1f
#
_entry.id   83ad344dfa9d4e12b7aded632da09a1f
#
_cell.length_a   1.000
_cell.length_b   1.000
_cell.length_c   1.000
_cell.angle_alpha   90.00
_cell.angle_beta   90.00
_cell.angle_gamma   90.00
#
_symmetry.space_group_name_H-M   'P 1'
#
loop_
_entity.id
_entity.type
_entity.pdbx_description
1 polymer ?
#
loop_
_entity_poly.entity_id
_entity_poly.type
_entity_poly.pdbx_seq_one_letter_code
_entity_poly.pdbx_strand_id
1 'polypeptide(L)'
;MRPRLTVLAALATGIGIGLAGCGQQPPVSPQARQGGQADTSSQIDPAARWADGYCGAVTHLVRTLSNLPTIDPTSPQQASLTSSRLLTSVVGGIDETVAGLDRLGPPPLAGDEQARGELLHDFASVRQRADDVRQRIDSARDTAATRAALGDARSTLDEVGQLDLLKALDATPELSAAGKRAPGCQQLVVPPAPQ
;
A
#
# COMPACT_ATOMS: atom_id res chain seq x y z
N MET A 1 -26.73 17.55 -17.41
CA MET A 1 -27.49 16.44 -18.03
C MET A 1 -27.02 15.15 -17.39
N ARG A 2 -27.87 14.47 -16.61
CA ARG A 2 -27.56 13.24 -15.90
C ARG A 2 -28.12 12.05 -16.67
N PRO A 3 -27.37 11.00 -17.01
CA PRO A 3 -27.95 9.74 -17.41
C PRO A 3 -28.23 8.85 -16.17
N ARG A 4 -29.49 8.42 -16.07
CA ARG A 4 -29.96 7.38 -15.14
C ARG A 4 -29.57 6.03 -15.73
N LEU A 5 -28.85 5.20 -14.98
CA LEU A 5 -28.61 3.80 -15.30
C LEU A 5 -29.48 2.93 -14.41
N THR A 6 -30.37 2.22 -15.05
CA THR A 6 -31.34 1.26 -14.53
C THR A 6 -30.63 -0.03 -14.10
N VAL A 7 -30.89 -0.45 -12.88
CA VAL A 7 -30.47 -1.75 -12.30
C VAL A 7 -31.46 -2.81 -12.77
N LEU A 8 -30.96 -3.88 -13.39
CA LEU A 8 -31.71 -5.13 -13.62
C LEU A 8 -31.16 -6.22 -12.72
N ALA A 9 -31.99 -6.63 -11.77
CA ALA A 9 -31.80 -7.79 -10.91
C ALA A 9 -32.17 -9.06 -11.66
N ALA A 10 -31.30 -10.08 -11.60
CA ALA A 10 -31.65 -11.45 -12.00
C ALA A 10 -31.32 -12.41 -10.84
N LEU A 11 -32.39 -12.90 -10.21
CA LEU A 11 -32.39 -13.99 -9.26
C LEU A 11 -32.37 -15.31 -10.03
N ALA A 12 -31.48 -16.24 -9.71
CA ALA A 12 -31.55 -17.63 -10.10
C ALA A 12 -31.26 -18.52 -8.90
N THR A 13 -32.33 -19.06 -8.35
CA THR A 13 -32.41 -20.11 -7.34
C THR A 13 -32.19 -21.48 -8.00
N GLY A 14 -31.21 -22.26 -7.51
CA GLY A 14 -31.02 -23.67 -7.90
C GLY A 14 -30.79 -24.55 -6.69
N ILE A 15 -31.84 -25.23 -6.22
CA ILE A 15 -31.81 -26.26 -5.18
C ILE A 15 -31.57 -27.59 -5.87
N GLY A 16 -30.47 -28.28 -5.55
CA GLY A 16 -30.21 -29.65 -5.99
C GLY A 16 -29.98 -30.55 -4.79
N ILE A 17 -30.99 -31.34 -4.45
CA ILE A 17 -30.95 -32.43 -3.46
C ILE A 17 -30.56 -33.70 -4.20
N GLY A 18 -29.48 -34.37 -3.84
CA GLY A 18 -29.04 -35.66 -4.40
C GLY A 18 -28.75 -36.67 -3.30
N LEU A 19 -29.51 -37.72 -3.31
CA LEU A 19 -29.67 -38.81 -2.32
C LEU A 19 -28.44 -39.72 -2.18
N ALA A 20 -28.37 -40.29 -0.99
CA ALA A 20 -27.49 -41.34 -0.52
C ALA A 20 -27.47 -42.60 -1.42
N GLY A 21 -26.28 -43.14 -1.64
CA GLY A 21 -26.04 -44.46 -2.21
C GLY A 21 -25.12 -45.27 -1.31
N CYS A 22 -25.67 -46.17 -0.48
CA CYS A 22 -24.92 -47.25 0.15
C CYS A 22 -24.59 -48.32 -0.91
N GLY A 23 -23.34 -48.55 -1.19
CA GLY A 23 -22.86 -49.65 -2.04
C GLY A 23 -21.78 -50.46 -1.33
N GLN A 24 -22.04 -51.75 -1.17
CA GLN A 24 -21.24 -52.80 -0.52
C GLN A 24 -19.84 -52.94 -1.14
N GLN A 25 -18.84 -53.07 -0.30
CA GLN A 25 -17.45 -53.45 -0.67
C GLN A 25 -17.35 -54.95 -0.88
N PRO A 26 -16.62 -55.41 -1.91
CA PRO A 26 -15.90 -56.67 -1.90
C PRO A 26 -14.44 -56.51 -1.45
N PRO A 27 -13.84 -57.51 -0.81
CA PRO A 27 -12.46 -57.43 -0.31
C PRO A 27 -11.46 -57.73 -1.41
N VAL A 28 -10.56 -56.81 -1.72
CA VAL A 28 -9.40 -57.05 -2.56
C VAL A 28 -8.15 -56.45 -1.95
N SER A 29 -7.15 -57.31 -1.92
CA SER A 29 -5.77 -57.30 -1.48
C SER A 29 -4.99 -55.95 -1.46
N PRO A 30 -3.98 -55.86 -0.56
CA PRO A 30 -3.17 -54.66 -0.40
C PRO A 30 -2.14 -54.53 -1.49
N GLN A 31 -2.40 -53.78 -2.53
CA GLN A 31 -1.37 -53.28 -3.40
C GLN A 31 -1.04 -51.87 -2.97
N ALA A 32 0.14 -51.74 -2.38
CA ALA A 32 0.78 -50.47 -2.07
C ALA A 32 0.90 -49.62 -3.33
N ARG A 33 -0.07 -48.71 -3.50
CA ARG A 33 0.14 -47.48 -4.24
C ARG A 33 0.43 -46.41 -3.20
N GLN A 34 1.72 -46.20 -2.99
CA GLN A 34 2.24 -44.91 -2.58
C GLN A 34 1.82 -43.88 -3.64
N GLY A 35 0.55 -43.51 -3.62
CA GLY A 35 0.09 -42.26 -4.16
C GLY A 35 0.68 -41.21 -3.21
N GLY A 36 1.73 -40.54 -3.64
CA GLY A 36 2.21 -39.35 -2.97
C GLY A 36 1.01 -38.43 -2.72
N GLN A 37 0.52 -38.40 -1.49
CA GLN A 37 -0.10 -37.19 -0.99
C GLN A 37 0.97 -36.14 -1.16
N ALA A 38 0.87 -35.38 -2.27
CA ALA A 38 1.44 -34.08 -2.30
C ALA A 38 0.90 -33.41 -1.04
N ASP A 39 1.73 -33.31 -0.01
CA ASP A 39 1.54 -32.39 1.08
C ASP A 39 1.33 -31.03 0.45
N THR A 40 0.08 -30.70 0.22
CA THR A 40 -0.38 -29.32 -0.01
C THR A 40 -0.34 -28.64 1.34
N SER A 41 0.79 -28.76 2.05
CA SER A 41 1.20 -27.73 2.97
C SER A 41 1.21 -26.47 2.12
N SER A 42 0.26 -25.60 2.40
CA SER A 42 0.12 -24.27 1.77
C SER A 42 1.46 -23.55 1.87
N GLN A 43 2.36 -23.84 0.94
CA GLN A 43 3.55 -23.03 0.76
C GLN A 43 3.01 -21.68 0.31
N ILE A 44 2.90 -20.79 1.30
CA ILE A 44 2.53 -19.40 1.01
C ILE A 44 3.49 -18.94 -0.07
N ASP A 45 2.93 -18.66 -1.26
CA ASP A 45 3.66 -18.16 -2.41
C ASP A 45 4.64 -17.05 -1.96
N PRO A 46 5.95 -17.19 -2.18
CA PRO A 46 6.93 -16.18 -1.76
C PRO A 46 6.59 -14.79 -2.30
N ALA A 47 6.06 -14.69 -3.52
CA ALA A 47 5.64 -13.43 -4.10
C ALA A 47 4.44 -12.84 -3.37
N ALA A 48 3.45 -13.66 -2.98
CA ALA A 48 2.30 -13.19 -2.21
C ALA A 48 2.71 -12.73 -0.79
N ARG A 49 3.66 -13.42 -0.15
CA ARG A 49 4.19 -13.02 1.15
C ARG A 49 4.95 -11.70 1.07
N TRP A 50 5.78 -11.55 0.05
CA TRP A 50 6.52 -10.31 -0.19
C TRP A 50 5.56 -9.15 -0.46
N ALA A 51 4.57 -9.35 -1.34
CA ALA A 51 3.56 -8.36 -1.64
C ALA A 51 2.76 -7.94 -0.40
N ASP A 52 2.41 -8.89 0.49
CA ASP A 52 1.72 -8.60 1.74
C ASP A 52 2.56 -7.70 2.67
N GLY A 53 3.84 -8.03 2.84
CA GLY A 53 4.80 -7.22 3.61
C GLY A 53 5.01 -5.83 3.01
N TYR A 54 5.11 -5.74 1.66
CA TYR A 54 5.20 -4.50 0.93
C TYR A 54 3.98 -3.59 1.20
N CYS A 55 2.78 -4.13 1.01
CA CYS A 55 1.55 -3.39 1.26
C CYS A 55 1.39 -3.01 2.74
N GLY A 56 1.89 -3.83 3.67
CA GLY A 56 1.95 -3.47 5.08
C GLY A 56 2.81 -2.23 5.34
N ALA A 57 4.00 -2.15 4.73
CA ALA A 57 4.89 -0.99 4.84
C ALA A 57 4.24 0.28 4.23
N VAL A 58 3.67 0.15 3.03
CA VAL A 58 2.99 1.26 2.33
C VAL A 58 1.73 1.72 3.07
N THR A 59 0.95 0.80 3.66
CA THR A 59 -0.22 1.12 4.47
C THR A 59 0.13 2.04 5.63
N HIS A 60 1.32 1.88 6.22
CA HIS A 60 1.79 2.76 7.29
C HIS A 60 1.90 4.21 6.79
N LEU A 61 2.53 4.44 5.64
CA LEU A 61 2.63 5.76 5.03
C LEU A 61 1.24 6.36 4.73
N VAL A 62 0.36 5.57 4.11
CA VAL A 62 -1.01 6.03 3.79
C VAL A 62 -1.75 6.46 5.06
N ARG A 63 -1.64 5.71 6.15
CA ARG A 63 -2.25 6.08 7.44
C ARG A 63 -1.63 7.35 8.00
N THR A 64 -0.31 7.51 7.94
CA THR A 64 0.38 8.73 8.39
C THR A 64 -0.11 9.93 7.60
N LEU A 65 -0.18 9.83 6.27
CA LEU A 65 -0.66 10.90 5.39
C LEU A 65 -2.15 11.22 5.62
N SER A 66 -2.97 10.22 5.93
CA SER A 66 -4.40 10.42 6.22
C SER A 66 -4.65 11.10 7.57
N ASN A 67 -3.67 11.08 8.48
CA ASN A 67 -3.76 11.66 9.82
C ASN A 67 -2.84 12.88 9.99
N LEU A 68 -2.47 13.54 8.89
CA LEU A 68 -1.63 14.73 8.96
C LEU A 68 -2.34 15.86 9.74
N PRO A 69 -1.59 16.63 10.57
CA PRO A 69 -2.15 17.79 11.24
C PRO A 69 -2.60 18.84 10.22
N THR A 70 -3.71 19.50 10.51
CA THR A 70 -4.21 20.64 9.72
C THR A 70 -3.28 21.84 9.86
N ILE A 71 -3.06 22.57 8.77
CA ILE A 71 -2.35 23.85 8.81
C ILE A 71 -3.28 24.90 9.39
N ASP A 72 -2.83 25.57 10.45
CA ASP A 72 -3.55 26.69 11.07
C ASP A 72 -3.18 28.02 10.38
N PRO A 73 -4.08 28.62 9.60
CA PRO A 73 -3.82 29.86 8.87
C PRO A 73 -4.07 31.13 9.68
N THR A 74 -4.39 31.06 10.96
CA THR A 74 -4.81 32.22 11.79
C THR A 74 -3.70 33.26 11.93
N SER A 75 -2.43 32.88 11.84
CA SER A 75 -1.31 33.77 11.78
C SER A 75 -0.13 33.16 11.01
N PRO A 76 0.81 33.95 10.48
CA PRO A 76 2.03 33.43 9.84
C PRO A 76 2.82 32.50 10.74
N GLN A 77 2.88 32.78 12.04
CA GLN A 77 3.57 31.93 13.02
C GLN A 77 2.88 30.56 13.16
N GLN A 78 1.54 30.57 13.30
CA GLN A 78 0.77 29.32 13.41
C GLN A 78 0.86 28.50 12.12
N ALA A 79 0.76 29.15 10.98
CA ALA A 79 0.96 28.49 9.69
C ALA A 79 2.35 27.84 9.58
N SER A 80 3.41 28.52 9.99
CA SER A 80 4.78 27.98 10.00
C SER A 80 4.90 26.78 10.95
N LEU A 81 4.44 26.92 12.20
CA LEU A 81 4.53 25.86 13.20
C LEU A 81 3.78 24.59 12.76
N THR A 82 2.57 24.75 12.23
CA THR A 82 1.75 23.62 11.81
C THR A 82 2.28 22.98 10.52
N SER A 83 2.82 23.77 9.57
CA SER A 83 3.47 23.26 8.36
C SER A 83 4.76 22.52 8.69
N SER A 84 5.58 23.02 9.62
CA SER A 84 6.80 22.33 10.07
C SER A 84 6.47 20.98 10.72
N ARG A 85 5.45 20.90 11.57
CA ARG A 85 4.97 19.64 12.18
C ARG A 85 4.44 18.67 11.14
N LEU A 86 3.70 19.16 10.16
CA LEU A 86 3.17 18.34 9.08
C LEU A 86 4.31 17.72 8.26
N LEU A 87 5.30 18.52 7.85
CA LEU A 87 6.48 18.02 7.14
C LEU A 87 7.29 17.03 7.99
N THR A 88 7.40 17.25 9.31
CA THR A 88 8.01 16.28 10.23
C THR A 88 7.27 14.94 10.20
N SER A 89 5.95 14.95 10.18
CA SER A 89 5.15 13.72 10.07
C SER A 89 5.35 13.02 8.73
N VAL A 90 5.44 13.77 7.64
CA VAL A 90 5.73 13.23 6.30
C VAL A 90 7.10 12.55 6.27
N VAL A 91 8.14 13.23 6.75
CA VAL A 91 9.50 12.67 6.82
C VAL A 91 9.50 11.38 7.65
N GLY A 92 8.91 11.39 8.84
CA GLY A 92 8.81 10.22 9.69
C GLY A 92 8.06 9.05 9.04
N GLY A 93 6.94 9.32 8.37
CA GLY A 93 6.17 8.30 7.66
C GLY A 93 6.95 7.67 6.50
N ILE A 94 7.72 8.47 5.76
CA ILE A 94 8.61 7.94 4.70
C ILE A 94 9.74 7.12 5.31
N ASP A 95 10.41 7.59 6.37
CA ASP A 95 11.51 6.87 7.03
C ASP A 95 11.06 5.50 7.54
N GLU A 96 9.89 5.41 8.16
CA GLU A 96 9.34 4.14 8.66
C GLU A 96 8.94 3.20 7.51
N THR A 97 8.42 3.74 6.41
CA THR A 97 8.08 2.95 5.21
C THR A 97 9.33 2.39 4.56
N VAL A 98 10.36 3.20 4.36
CA VAL A 98 11.67 2.77 3.81
C VAL A 98 12.27 1.69 4.71
N ALA A 99 12.30 1.89 6.02
CA ALA A 99 12.78 0.87 6.96
C ALA A 99 11.96 -0.43 6.91
N GLY A 100 10.67 -0.34 6.64
CA GLY A 100 9.81 -1.50 6.41
C GLY A 100 10.18 -2.27 5.14
N LEU A 101 10.38 -1.55 4.05
CA LEU A 101 10.78 -2.12 2.75
C LEU A 101 12.19 -2.73 2.79
N ASP A 102 13.12 -2.12 3.55
CA ASP A 102 14.48 -2.64 3.72
C ASP A 102 14.50 -3.95 4.52
N ARG A 103 13.68 -4.05 5.56
CA ARG A 103 13.52 -5.30 6.33
C ARG A 103 12.88 -6.42 5.51
N LEU A 104 12.00 -6.07 4.58
CA LEU A 104 11.38 -7.02 3.67
C LEU A 104 12.38 -7.62 2.67
N GLY A 105 13.41 -6.86 2.31
CA GLY A 105 14.41 -7.25 1.32
C GLY A 105 13.92 -7.16 -0.12
N PRO A 106 14.72 -7.71 -1.06
CA PRO A 106 14.41 -7.67 -2.48
C PRO A 106 13.16 -8.51 -2.82
N PRO A 107 12.45 -8.14 -3.89
CA PRO A 107 11.36 -8.95 -4.40
C PRO A 107 11.87 -10.32 -4.87
N PRO A 108 11.05 -11.38 -4.77
CA PRO A 108 11.50 -12.74 -5.08
C PRO A 108 11.60 -13.04 -6.56
N LEU A 109 11.18 -12.14 -7.43
CA LEU A 109 11.16 -12.31 -8.88
C LEU A 109 12.25 -11.46 -9.55
N ALA A 110 12.89 -12.01 -10.56
CA ALA A 110 13.93 -11.29 -11.32
C ALA A 110 13.29 -10.13 -12.10
N GLY A 111 13.90 -8.96 -12.03
CA GLY A 111 13.44 -7.74 -12.71
C GLY A 111 12.64 -6.77 -11.83
N ASP A 112 12.07 -7.21 -10.70
CA ASP A 112 11.27 -6.36 -9.83
C ASP A 112 12.14 -5.46 -8.93
N GLU A 113 13.43 -5.78 -8.77
CA GLU A 113 14.39 -5.02 -7.96
C GLU A 113 14.57 -3.58 -8.47
N GLN A 114 14.55 -3.39 -9.79
CA GLN A 114 14.67 -2.05 -10.38
C GLN A 114 13.52 -1.14 -9.97
N ALA A 115 12.27 -1.60 -10.08
CA ALA A 115 11.10 -0.82 -9.72
C ALA A 115 11.06 -0.48 -8.23
N ARG A 116 11.50 -1.44 -7.37
CA ARG A 116 11.71 -1.17 -5.94
C ARG A 116 12.77 -0.10 -5.71
N GLY A 117 13.90 -0.19 -6.42
CA GLY A 117 14.99 0.79 -6.33
C GLY A 117 14.54 2.19 -6.75
N GLU A 118 13.77 2.31 -7.82
CA GLU A 118 13.19 3.58 -8.27
C GLU A 118 12.25 4.18 -7.22
N LEU A 119 11.38 3.37 -6.62
CA LEU A 119 10.48 3.83 -5.55
C LEU A 119 11.25 4.32 -4.32
N LEU A 120 12.29 3.60 -3.89
CA LEU A 120 13.14 4.03 -2.77
C LEU A 120 13.87 5.34 -3.09
N HIS A 121 14.30 5.54 -4.35
CA HIS A 121 14.89 6.79 -4.81
C HIS A 121 13.87 7.94 -4.74
N ASP A 122 12.65 7.72 -5.20
CA ASP A 122 11.56 8.70 -5.15
C ASP A 122 11.24 9.08 -3.69
N PHE A 123 11.17 8.11 -2.79
CA PHE A 123 11.03 8.37 -1.35
C PHE A 123 12.17 9.21 -0.78
N ALA A 124 13.41 8.86 -1.11
CA ALA A 124 14.59 9.61 -0.64
C ALA A 124 14.56 11.07 -1.13
N SER A 125 14.18 11.29 -2.38
CA SER A 125 14.07 12.63 -2.98
C SER A 125 13.00 13.48 -2.28
N VAL A 126 11.80 12.95 -2.12
CA VAL A 126 10.69 13.65 -1.45
C VAL A 126 10.99 13.90 0.02
N ARG A 127 11.56 12.91 0.71
CA ARG A 127 11.99 13.04 2.10
C ARG A 127 12.99 14.16 2.29
N GLN A 128 14.03 14.20 1.46
CA GLN A 128 15.05 15.25 1.52
C GLN A 128 14.43 16.63 1.30
N ARG A 129 13.57 16.77 0.29
CA ARG A 129 12.89 18.04 0.01
C ARG A 129 11.99 18.48 1.16
N ALA A 130 11.26 17.57 1.76
CA ALA A 130 10.40 17.85 2.93
C ALA A 130 11.23 18.35 4.12
N ASP A 131 12.40 17.75 4.37
CA ASP A 131 13.31 18.16 5.44
C ASP A 131 13.95 19.54 5.15
N ASP A 132 14.39 19.78 3.92
CA ASP A 132 14.96 21.06 3.49
C ASP A 132 13.92 22.20 3.61
N VAL A 133 12.67 21.95 3.22
CA VAL A 133 11.59 22.94 3.34
C VAL A 133 11.24 23.19 4.81
N ARG A 134 11.19 22.14 5.63
CA ARG A 134 11.00 22.28 7.08
C ARG A 134 12.08 23.17 7.70
N GLN A 135 13.35 22.93 7.37
CA GLN A 135 14.46 23.75 7.86
C GLN A 135 14.34 25.22 7.42
N ARG A 136 13.90 25.47 6.18
CA ARG A 136 13.65 26.84 5.69
C ARG A 136 12.50 27.52 6.45
N ILE A 137 11.42 26.80 6.75
CA ILE A 137 10.33 27.33 7.58
C ILE A 137 10.84 27.70 8.97
N ASP A 138 11.60 26.80 9.61
CA ASP A 138 12.10 26.99 10.97
C ASP A 138 13.15 28.13 11.06
N SER A 139 13.87 28.40 9.96
CA SER A 139 14.92 29.45 9.90
C SER A 139 14.43 30.78 9.32
N ALA A 140 13.21 30.89 8.80
CA ALA A 140 12.69 32.11 8.19
C ALA A 140 12.60 33.26 9.23
N ARG A 141 13.19 34.43 8.89
CA ARG A 141 13.27 35.58 9.80
C ARG A 141 12.35 36.73 9.42
N ASP A 142 11.81 36.71 8.21
CA ASP A 142 10.94 37.74 7.70
C ASP A 142 9.73 37.18 6.96
N THR A 143 8.74 38.04 6.69
CA THR A 143 7.48 37.66 6.05
C THR A 143 7.66 37.12 4.63
N ALA A 144 8.64 37.63 3.88
CA ALA A 144 8.87 37.18 2.50
C ALA A 144 9.46 35.75 2.48
N ALA A 145 10.48 35.48 3.33
CA ALA A 145 11.06 34.16 3.51
C ALA A 145 10.03 33.16 4.01
N THR A 146 9.22 33.53 5.00
CA THR A 146 8.14 32.70 5.52
C THR A 146 7.13 32.32 4.42
N ARG A 147 6.68 33.30 3.64
CA ARG A 147 5.73 33.03 2.54
C ARG A 147 6.31 32.12 1.47
N ALA A 148 7.56 32.32 1.09
CA ALA A 148 8.25 31.46 0.12
C ALA A 148 8.35 30.02 0.65
N ALA A 149 8.81 29.82 1.90
CA ALA A 149 8.94 28.50 2.50
C ALA A 149 7.57 27.77 2.64
N LEU A 150 6.49 28.49 2.96
CA LEU A 150 5.14 27.92 2.97
C LEU A 150 4.65 27.53 1.57
N GLY A 151 5.02 28.29 0.53
CA GLY A 151 4.77 27.93 -0.86
C GLY A 151 5.48 26.62 -1.24
N ASP A 152 6.76 26.50 -0.88
CA ASP A 152 7.54 25.29 -1.11
C ASP A 152 6.97 24.08 -0.36
N ALA A 153 6.47 24.27 0.86
CA ALA A 153 5.80 23.21 1.63
C ALA A 153 4.59 22.64 0.88
N ARG A 154 3.78 23.50 0.28
CA ARG A 154 2.64 23.08 -0.52
C ARG A 154 3.07 22.24 -1.73
N SER A 155 4.06 22.72 -2.49
CA SER A 155 4.60 21.99 -3.64
C SER A 155 5.14 20.61 -3.24
N THR A 156 5.83 20.52 -2.08
CA THR A 156 6.34 19.24 -1.56
C THR A 156 5.20 18.29 -1.19
N LEU A 157 4.11 18.78 -0.62
CA LEU A 157 2.95 17.94 -0.31
C LEU A 157 2.24 17.45 -1.56
N ASP A 158 2.16 18.28 -2.61
CA ASP A 158 1.63 17.88 -3.91
C ASP A 158 2.48 16.74 -4.52
N GLU A 159 3.81 16.78 -4.37
CA GLU A 159 4.70 15.71 -4.81
C GLU A 159 4.50 14.41 -4.03
N VAL A 160 4.33 14.50 -2.69
CA VAL A 160 3.98 13.32 -1.87
C VAL A 160 2.70 12.67 -2.38
N GLY A 161 1.69 13.49 -2.74
CA GLY A 161 0.42 13.01 -3.28
C GLY A 161 0.53 12.36 -4.68
N GLN A 162 1.63 12.60 -5.39
CA GLN A 162 1.90 12.03 -6.72
C GLN A 162 2.77 10.76 -6.69
N LEU A 163 3.25 10.34 -5.52
CA LEU A 163 4.04 9.12 -5.39
C LEU A 163 3.20 7.89 -5.80
N ASP A 164 3.70 7.14 -6.77
CA ASP A 164 3.10 5.87 -7.17
C ASP A 164 3.53 4.77 -6.21
N LEU A 165 2.75 4.61 -5.15
CA LEU A 165 3.04 3.65 -4.08
C LEU A 165 2.88 2.18 -4.51
N LEU A 166 2.25 1.89 -5.65
CA LEU A 166 2.06 0.53 -6.15
C LEU A 166 3.04 0.17 -7.27
N LYS A 167 3.86 1.11 -7.74
CA LYS A 167 4.80 0.94 -8.84
C LYS A 167 5.63 -0.36 -8.75
N ALA A 168 6.12 -0.71 -7.57
CA ALA A 168 6.91 -1.91 -7.38
C ALA A 168 6.08 -3.20 -7.44
N LEU A 169 4.78 -3.16 -7.15
CA LEU A 169 3.87 -4.30 -7.32
C LEU A 169 3.40 -4.48 -8.76
N ASP A 170 3.34 -3.40 -9.52
CA ASP A 170 2.90 -3.44 -10.91
C ASP A 170 4.06 -3.64 -11.90
N ALA A 171 5.28 -3.85 -11.40
CA ALA A 171 6.48 -4.05 -12.21
C ALA A 171 6.39 -5.29 -13.12
N THR A 172 5.82 -6.38 -12.62
CA THR A 172 5.58 -7.61 -13.39
C THR A 172 4.15 -8.12 -13.21
N PRO A 173 3.59 -8.84 -14.22
CA PRO A 173 2.26 -9.45 -14.10
C PRO A 173 2.14 -10.42 -12.92
N GLU A 174 3.22 -11.16 -12.63
CA GLU A 174 3.29 -12.14 -11.54
C GLU A 174 3.20 -11.45 -10.18
N LEU A 175 3.94 -10.36 -9.98
CA LEU A 175 3.93 -9.61 -8.73
C LEU A 175 2.61 -8.85 -8.55
N SER A 176 2.06 -8.29 -9.63
CA SER A 176 0.72 -7.68 -9.61
C SER A 176 -0.36 -8.71 -9.24
N ALA A 177 -0.28 -9.93 -9.79
CA ALA A 177 -1.19 -11.02 -9.41
C ALA A 177 -1.00 -11.46 -7.94
N ALA A 178 0.24 -11.45 -7.43
CA ALA A 178 0.54 -11.73 -6.03
C ALA A 178 -0.06 -10.65 -5.11
N GLY A 179 0.08 -9.37 -5.46
CA GLY A 179 -0.51 -8.24 -4.75
C GLY A 179 -2.04 -8.36 -4.62
N LYS A 180 -2.73 -8.77 -5.68
CA LYS A 180 -4.19 -8.98 -5.65
C LYS A 180 -4.63 -10.08 -4.67
N ARG A 181 -3.75 -11.06 -4.37
CA ARG A 181 -4.01 -12.15 -3.41
C ARG A 181 -3.56 -11.81 -1.99
N ALA A 182 -2.70 -10.81 -1.82
CA ALA A 182 -2.14 -10.40 -0.55
C ALA A 182 -3.18 -9.63 0.30
N PRO A 183 -3.51 -10.07 1.52
CA PRO A 183 -4.52 -9.42 2.37
C PRO A 183 -4.19 -7.96 2.67
N GLY A 184 -2.92 -7.63 2.93
CA GLY A 184 -2.47 -6.27 3.20
C GLY A 184 -2.70 -5.32 2.04
N CYS A 185 -2.55 -5.81 0.78
CA CYS A 185 -2.79 -5.01 -0.41
C CYS A 185 -4.29 -4.74 -0.64
N GLN A 186 -5.15 -5.69 -0.29
CA GLN A 186 -6.60 -5.50 -0.41
C GLN A 186 -7.10 -4.36 0.49
N GLN A 187 -6.43 -4.13 1.63
CA GLN A 187 -6.76 -3.03 2.55
C GLN A 187 -6.40 -1.64 1.99
N LEU A 188 -5.42 -1.55 1.07
CA LEU A 188 -5.07 -0.29 0.41
C LEU A 188 -6.11 0.15 -0.63
N VAL A 189 -6.84 -0.79 -1.21
CA VAL A 189 -7.81 -0.54 -2.29
C VAL A 189 -9.20 -0.21 -1.74
N VAL A 190 -9.48 -0.58 -0.49
CA VAL A 190 -10.77 -0.29 0.15
C VAL A 190 -10.72 1.11 0.77
N PRO A 191 -11.51 2.07 0.29
CA PRO A 191 -11.63 3.38 0.94
C PRO A 191 -12.08 3.15 2.40
N PRO A 192 -11.52 3.89 3.38
CA PRO A 192 -12.03 3.82 4.74
C PRO A 192 -13.53 4.14 4.72
N ALA A 193 -14.33 3.31 5.41
CA ALA A 193 -15.75 3.54 5.55
C ALA A 193 -15.97 4.94 6.18
N PRO A 194 -16.91 5.75 5.65
CA PRO A 194 -17.21 7.05 6.24
C PRO A 194 -17.67 6.83 7.67
N GLN A 195 -16.98 7.49 8.62
CA GLN A 195 -17.35 7.52 10.04
C GLN A 195 -18.43 8.56 10.28
#